data_820718d17607585c81d15747d05d30d0
#
_entry.id   820718d17607585c81d15747d05d30d0
#
_cell.length_a   1.000
_cell.length_b   1.000
_cell.length_c   1.000
_cell.angle_alpha   90.00
_cell.angle_beta   90.00
_cell.angle_gamma   90.00
#
_symmetry.space_group_name_H-M   'P 1'
#
loop_
_entity.id
_entity.type
_entity.pdbx_description
1 polymer ?
#
loop_
_entity_poly.entity_id
_entity_poly.type
_entity_poly.pdbx_seq_one_letter_code
_entity_poly.pdbx_strand_id
1 'polypeptide(L)'
;MKNMNLGQNLKKIRKDLNLKQRDIAGEDVTRNLISLMENNKTPIYHNVANIISKNINAILAKRGEDIYIQAEDILNPERYESRAKANEYINILRKHLEEKNYDLEIEKLNEIENFLNKWNFIDKKVKIYELLGDIFYNAKDLNREYYYYIKALEVSYEYPNMKERYKLILKLVYNCIVTKKYQEAIRLCDFAITTQEDITEKYKGIFHFNSALSYYYLKDYNKALDHIIYAKFYIAFDDYREMRRILLLEGICNSEINNFDGALRNFKKLLSIIDENDIEEMCLSYINILRIFVDKDEKEKVIEYHNKLIEYLPKVDKHSYYTVQLLLSVARTYKYLGNNDSYEEYLVKTMTLSYEINAENSFSKSLSLLLDLYIENEEYEKVDNLLKKYEKNIINCNINENFAVTLKFIHSLICQNKNWDANYLIKSILEKEEI
;
A
#
# COMPACT_ATOMS: atom_id res chain seq x y z
N MET A 1 -33.79 -12.75 31.85
CA MET A 1 -32.64 -12.07 32.48
C MET A 1 -33.20 -11.04 33.46
N LYS A 2 -32.75 -10.97 34.72
CA LYS A 2 -33.11 -9.88 35.63
C LYS A 2 -32.55 -8.60 35.06
N ASN A 3 -33.40 -7.61 34.73
CA ASN A 3 -32.93 -6.30 34.26
C ASN A 3 -31.99 -5.72 35.33
N MET A 4 -30.70 -5.65 35.00
CA MET A 4 -29.68 -5.01 35.84
C MET A 4 -30.04 -3.52 35.93
N ASN A 5 -30.11 -3.00 37.16
CA ASN A 5 -30.36 -1.57 37.37
C ASN A 5 -29.09 -0.73 37.17
N LEU A 6 -29.24 0.58 37.03
CA LEU A 6 -28.13 1.49 36.68
C LEU A 6 -26.98 1.47 37.69
N GLY A 7 -27.30 1.38 38.99
CA GLY A 7 -26.25 1.35 40.00
C GLY A 7 -25.45 0.04 39.99
N GLN A 8 -26.12 -1.10 39.76
CA GLN A 8 -25.44 -2.39 39.58
C GLN A 8 -24.55 -2.37 38.33
N ASN A 9 -25.02 -1.72 37.26
CA ASN A 9 -24.23 -1.55 36.02
C ASN A 9 -22.99 -0.70 36.30
N LEU A 10 -23.11 0.46 36.92
CA LEU A 10 -21.98 1.30 37.32
C LEU A 10 -20.94 0.52 38.15
N LYS A 11 -21.43 -0.26 39.15
CA LYS A 11 -20.59 -1.10 39.98
C LYS A 11 -19.88 -2.20 39.18
N LYS A 12 -20.55 -2.80 38.20
CA LYS A 12 -20.00 -3.79 37.29
C LYS A 12 -18.87 -3.15 36.42
N ILE A 13 -19.15 -2.04 35.74
CA ILE A 13 -18.15 -1.31 34.92
C ILE A 13 -16.90 -1.01 35.74
N ARG A 14 -17.08 -0.43 36.94
CA ARG A 14 -15.97 -0.12 37.83
C ARG A 14 -15.12 -1.35 38.20
N LYS A 15 -15.77 -2.47 38.52
CA LYS A 15 -15.10 -3.71 38.91
C LYS A 15 -14.37 -4.35 37.70
N ASP A 16 -15.02 -4.40 36.58
CA ASP A 16 -14.43 -4.96 35.32
C ASP A 16 -13.18 -4.20 34.93
N LEU A 17 -13.13 -2.90 35.22
CA LEU A 17 -11.97 -2.03 34.95
C LEU A 17 -10.97 -1.93 36.13
N ASN A 18 -11.16 -2.73 37.20
CA ASN A 18 -10.31 -2.70 38.41
C ASN A 18 -10.15 -1.30 39.03
N LEU A 19 -11.25 -0.55 39.15
CA LEU A 19 -11.27 0.82 39.67
C LEU A 19 -11.91 0.82 41.09
N LYS A 20 -11.48 1.81 41.92
CA LYS A 20 -12.12 2.09 43.20
C LYS A 20 -13.19 3.17 43.05
N GLN A 21 -14.15 3.23 44.00
CA GLN A 21 -15.19 4.28 43.99
C GLN A 21 -14.62 5.70 43.97
N ARG A 22 -13.48 5.94 44.65
CA ARG A 22 -12.80 7.23 44.63
C ARG A 22 -12.21 7.58 43.26
N ASP A 23 -11.79 6.57 42.50
CA ASP A 23 -11.14 6.76 41.19
C ASP A 23 -12.16 7.27 40.18
N ILE A 24 -13.37 6.72 40.18
CA ILE A 24 -14.46 7.14 39.29
C ILE A 24 -15.17 8.42 39.73
N ALA A 25 -15.05 8.76 41.04
CA ALA A 25 -15.57 10.02 41.57
C ALA A 25 -14.75 11.25 41.04
N GLY A 26 -13.43 11.14 41.00
CA GLY A 26 -12.55 12.27 40.67
C GLY A 26 -12.67 13.38 41.70
N GLU A 27 -12.59 14.64 41.22
CA GLU A 27 -12.75 15.85 42.04
C GLU A 27 -14.17 16.41 41.96
N ASP A 28 -14.95 16.04 40.97
CA ASP A 28 -16.27 16.62 40.70
C ASP A 28 -17.42 15.94 41.45
N VAL A 29 -17.24 14.70 41.88
CA VAL A 29 -18.25 13.87 42.53
C VAL A 29 -17.69 13.27 43.80
N THR A 30 -18.48 13.23 44.89
CA THR A 30 -18.00 12.61 46.15
C THR A 30 -18.06 11.08 46.08
N ARG A 31 -17.09 10.39 46.72
CA ARG A 31 -17.12 8.92 46.90
C ARG A 31 -18.42 8.42 47.46
N ASN A 32 -19.01 9.19 48.44
CA ASN A 32 -20.27 8.81 49.05
C ASN A 32 -21.43 8.81 48.05
N LEU A 33 -21.47 9.77 47.11
CA LEU A 33 -22.47 9.83 46.06
C LEU A 33 -22.34 8.63 45.12
N ILE A 34 -21.12 8.25 44.74
CA ILE A 34 -20.87 7.02 43.96
C ILE A 34 -21.41 5.79 44.70
N SER A 35 -21.15 5.68 46.01
CA SER A 35 -21.65 4.55 46.79
C SER A 35 -23.18 4.51 46.87
N LEU A 36 -23.83 5.66 46.97
CA LEU A 36 -25.31 5.76 46.95
C LEU A 36 -25.89 5.35 45.60
N MET A 37 -25.24 5.77 44.49
CA MET A 37 -25.61 5.40 43.13
C MET A 37 -25.45 3.90 42.87
N GLU A 38 -24.30 3.31 43.22
CA GLU A 38 -24.06 1.86 43.07
C GLU A 38 -25.06 1.00 43.83
N ASN A 39 -25.62 1.51 44.96
CA ASN A 39 -26.63 0.85 45.75
C ASN A 39 -28.07 1.27 45.39
N ASN A 40 -28.27 2.02 44.29
CA ASN A 40 -29.56 2.52 43.81
C ASN A 40 -30.33 3.40 44.82
N LYS A 41 -29.61 4.05 45.73
CA LYS A 41 -30.20 5.01 46.68
C LYS A 41 -30.31 6.43 46.11
N THR A 42 -29.64 6.69 45.00
CA THR A 42 -29.66 7.95 44.27
C THR A 42 -29.65 7.66 42.77
N PRO A 43 -30.45 8.35 41.93
CA PRO A 43 -30.44 8.15 40.48
C PRO A 43 -29.13 8.64 39.84
N ILE A 44 -28.77 8.02 38.71
CA ILE A 44 -27.64 8.45 37.90
C ILE A 44 -28.20 9.28 36.74
N TYR A 45 -27.93 10.60 36.74
CA TYR A 45 -28.29 11.50 35.65
C TYR A 45 -27.19 11.56 34.59
N HIS A 46 -27.56 11.94 33.37
CA HIS A 46 -26.64 11.96 32.21
C HIS A 46 -25.39 12.83 32.44
N ASN A 47 -25.55 14.02 33.06
CA ASN A 47 -24.42 14.88 33.40
C ASN A 47 -23.42 14.21 34.34
N VAL A 48 -23.91 13.46 35.34
CA VAL A 48 -23.06 12.73 36.30
C VAL A 48 -22.42 11.51 35.63
N ALA A 49 -23.14 10.82 34.74
CA ALA A 49 -22.58 9.72 33.96
C ALA A 49 -21.45 10.21 33.07
N ASN A 50 -21.57 11.39 32.45
CA ASN A 50 -20.52 12.04 31.68
C ASN A 50 -19.26 12.37 32.50
N ILE A 51 -19.42 12.87 33.73
CA ILE A 51 -18.30 13.12 34.65
C ILE A 51 -17.59 11.80 34.98
N ILE A 52 -18.37 10.79 35.39
CA ILE A 52 -17.83 9.48 35.73
C ILE A 52 -17.11 8.85 34.56
N SER A 53 -17.68 8.89 33.36
CA SER A 53 -17.03 8.33 32.17
C SER A 53 -15.72 9.07 31.79
N LYS A 54 -15.69 10.41 31.95
CA LYS A 54 -14.44 11.18 31.76
C LYS A 54 -13.36 10.77 32.75
N ASN A 55 -13.71 10.61 34.04
CA ASN A 55 -12.76 10.18 35.08
C ASN A 55 -12.24 8.78 34.83
N ILE A 56 -13.09 7.85 34.40
CA ILE A 56 -12.72 6.50 34.02
C ILE A 56 -11.72 6.57 32.83
N ASN A 57 -12.06 7.28 31.76
CA ASN A 57 -11.25 7.37 30.56
C ASN A 57 -9.89 8.03 30.81
N ALA A 58 -9.82 9.03 31.69
CA ALA A 58 -8.55 9.65 32.10
C ALA A 58 -7.60 8.65 32.78
N ILE A 59 -8.14 7.72 33.57
CA ILE A 59 -7.35 6.67 34.22
C ILE A 59 -6.93 5.61 33.21
N LEU A 60 -7.85 5.16 32.34
CA LEU A 60 -7.55 4.17 31.32
C LEU A 60 -6.47 4.68 30.36
N ALA A 61 -6.54 5.95 29.96
CA ALA A 61 -5.52 6.59 29.14
C ALA A 61 -4.14 6.62 29.82
N LYS A 62 -4.08 6.91 31.12
CA LYS A 62 -2.82 6.86 31.90
C LYS A 62 -2.25 5.45 32.01
N ARG A 63 -3.10 4.41 31.98
CA ARG A 63 -2.68 3.01 31.97
C ARG A 63 -2.30 2.51 30.56
N GLY A 64 -2.54 3.30 29.51
CA GLY A 64 -2.33 2.89 28.13
C GLY A 64 -3.37 1.84 27.66
N GLU A 65 -4.55 1.81 28.26
CA GLU A 65 -5.62 0.88 27.89
C GLU A 65 -6.47 1.47 26.76
N ASP A 66 -6.62 0.74 25.65
CA ASP A 66 -7.44 1.11 24.49
C ASP A 66 -8.93 0.80 24.70
N ILE A 67 -9.48 1.35 25.80
CA ILE A 67 -10.90 1.24 26.17
C ILE A 67 -11.44 2.65 26.36
N TYR A 68 -12.60 2.92 25.80
CA TYR A 68 -13.30 4.19 25.96
C TYR A 68 -14.73 3.96 26.43
N ILE A 69 -15.02 4.38 27.68
CA ILE A 69 -16.36 4.27 28.29
C ILE A 69 -17.13 5.55 27.99
N GLN A 70 -18.31 5.39 27.40
CA GLN A 70 -19.25 6.48 27.14
C GLN A 70 -20.28 6.56 28.26
N ALA A 71 -20.92 7.72 28.48
CA ALA A 71 -21.97 7.86 29.48
C ALA A 71 -23.10 6.88 29.25
N GLU A 72 -23.42 6.56 28.01
CA GLU A 72 -24.42 5.59 27.58
C GLU A 72 -24.11 4.16 28.07
N ASP A 73 -22.82 3.80 28.25
CA ASP A 73 -22.43 2.51 28.82
C ASP A 73 -22.88 2.40 30.27
N ILE A 74 -22.87 3.54 31.01
CA ILE A 74 -23.31 3.61 32.40
C ILE A 74 -24.84 3.60 32.48
N LEU A 75 -25.51 4.34 31.58
CA LEU A 75 -26.97 4.55 31.60
C LEU A 75 -27.76 3.43 30.89
N ASN A 76 -27.08 2.55 30.14
CA ASN A 76 -27.73 1.43 29.47
C ASN A 76 -26.98 0.13 29.74
N PRO A 77 -27.44 -0.69 30.71
CA PRO A 77 -26.82 -1.98 31.03
C PRO A 77 -26.71 -2.93 29.84
N GLU A 78 -27.73 -2.97 28.98
CA GLU A 78 -27.73 -3.82 27.78
C GLU A 78 -26.60 -3.41 26.80
N ARG A 79 -26.38 -2.10 26.70
CA ARG A 79 -25.27 -1.58 25.86
C ARG A 79 -23.92 -2.04 26.42
N TYR A 80 -23.68 -1.88 27.74
CA TYR A 80 -22.41 -2.31 28.32
C TYR A 80 -22.18 -3.83 28.19
N GLU A 81 -23.22 -4.64 28.37
CA GLU A 81 -23.15 -6.10 28.17
C GLU A 81 -22.83 -6.46 26.71
N SER A 82 -23.35 -5.68 25.75
CA SER A 82 -23.09 -5.88 24.31
C SER A 82 -21.65 -5.61 23.91
N ARG A 83 -20.82 -4.94 24.74
CA ARG A 83 -19.38 -4.76 24.50
C ARG A 83 -18.63 -6.10 24.38
N ALA A 84 -19.10 -7.14 25.05
CA ALA A 84 -18.54 -8.49 24.93
C ALA A 84 -18.66 -9.01 23.48
N LYS A 85 -19.82 -8.79 22.84
CA LYS A 85 -20.02 -9.16 21.43
C LYS A 85 -19.13 -8.38 20.48
N ALA A 86 -18.85 -7.09 20.76
CA ALA A 86 -17.88 -6.32 19.99
C ALA A 86 -16.46 -6.91 20.07
N ASN A 87 -16.06 -7.38 21.27
CA ASN A 87 -14.78 -8.08 21.44
C ASN A 87 -14.75 -9.42 20.70
N GLU A 88 -15.86 -10.13 20.64
CA GLU A 88 -16.00 -11.34 19.82
C GLU A 88 -15.73 -11.05 18.34
N TYR A 89 -16.31 -10.00 17.76
CA TYR A 89 -16.05 -9.60 16.40
C TYR A 89 -14.56 -9.25 16.18
N ILE A 90 -13.95 -8.50 17.09
CA ILE A 90 -12.51 -8.20 17.02
C ILE A 90 -11.68 -9.49 16.99
N ASN A 91 -12.00 -10.47 17.83
CA ASN A 91 -11.30 -11.74 17.88
C ASN A 91 -11.50 -12.58 16.59
N ILE A 92 -12.72 -12.59 16.06
CA ILE A 92 -13.02 -13.25 14.78
C ILE A 92 -12.18 -12.62 13.65
N LEU A 93 -12.16 -11.28 13.53
CA LEU A 93 -11.42 -10.59 12.49
C LEU A 93 -9.90 -10.78 12.62
N ARG A 94 -9.36 -10.78 13.85
CA ARG A 94 -7.95 -11.11 14.10
C ARG A 94 -7.62 -12.53 13.65
N LYS A 95 -8.50 -13.49 13.96
CA LYS A 95 -8.33 -14.88 13.55
C LYS A 95 -8.30 -15.01 12.03
N HIS A 96 -9.16 -14.31 11.30
CA HIS A 96 -9.11 -14.24 9.83
C HIS A 96 -7.74 -13.77 9.31
N LEU A 97 -7.15 -12.75 9.94
CA LEU A 97 -5.81 -12.27 9.57
C LEU A 97 -4.71 -13.28 9.89
N GLU A 98 -4.76 -13.93 11.06
CA GLU A 98 -3.78 -14.93 11.50
C GLU A 98 -3.82 -16.18 10.62
N GLU A 99 -5.02 -16.66 10.26
CA GLU A 99 -5.24 -17.84 9.41
C GLU A 99 -5.08 -17.52 7.92
N LYS A 100 -4.82 -16.26 7.55
CA LYS A 100 -4.74 -15.77 6.15
C LYS A 100 -6.00 -16.11 5.34
N ASN A 101 -7.15 -16.16 6.00
CA ASN A 101 -8.44 -16.32 5.38
C ASN A 101 -9.09 -14.94 5.20
N TYR A 102 -8.99 -14.38 4.00
CA TYR A 102 -9.43 -13.01 3.73
C TYR A 102 -10.82 -12.96 3.08
N ASP A 103 -11.47 -14.10 2.93
CA ASP A 103 -12.85 -14.16 2.43
C ASP A 103 -13.84 -13.95 3.58
N LEU A 104 -14.54 -12.81 3.55
CA LEU A 104 -15.58 -12.47 4.51
C LEU A 104 -16.93 -12.46 3.81
N GLU A 105 -17.83 -13.32 4.29
CA GLU A 105 -19.22 -13.39 3.81
C GLU A 105 -19.92 -12.04 3.99
N ILE A 106 -20.70 -11.64 2.99
CA ILE A 106 -21.46 -10.37 2.99
C ILE A 106 -22.43 -10.32 4.17
N GLU A 107 -23.06 -11.43 4.53
CA GLU A 107 -23.96 -11.56 5.66
C GLU A 107 -23.24 -11.21 6.97
N LYS A 108 -21.99 -11.66 7.15
CA LYS A 108 -21.19 -11.37 8.33
C LYS A 108 -20.79 -9.91 8.41
N LEU A 109 -20.43 -9.30 7.28
CA LEU A 109 -20.16 -7.87 7.20
C LEU A 109 -21.39 -7.05 7.59
N ASN A 110 -22.56 -7.41 7.08
CA ASN A 110 -23.82 -6.74 7.40
C ASN A 110 -24.19 -6.91 8.89
N GLU A 111 -23.96 -8.09 9.46
CA GLU A 111 -24.17 -8.33 10.90
C GLU A 111 -23.32 -7.38 11.76
N ILE A 112 -22.01 -7.27 11.43
CA ILE A 112 -21.06 -6.40 12.13
C ILE A 112 -21.49 -4.93 11.99
N GLU A 113 -21.77 -4.45 10.78
CA GLU A 113 -22.20 -3.07 10.53
C GLU A 113 -23.48 -2.71 11.28
N ASN A 114 -24.51 -3.57 11.23
CA ASN A 114 -25.75 -3.36 11.95
C ASN A 114 -25.54 -3.30 13.47
N PHE A 115 -24.67 -4.16 14.00
CA PHE A 115 -24.30 -4.16 15.40
C PHE A 115 -23.59 -2.85 15.80
N LEU A 116 -22.61 -2.40 15.01
CA LEU A 116 -21.87 -1.17 15.26
C LEU A 116 -22.76 0.08 15.17
N ASN A 117 -23.72 0.08 14.24
CA ASN A 117 -24.68 1.17 14.11
C ASN A 117 -25.67 1.22 15.30
N LYS A 118 -26.13 0.06 15.80
CA LYS A 118 -27.00 -0.01 16.96
C LYS A 118 -26.34 0.52 18.22
N TRP A 119 -25.09 0.13 18.50
CA TRP A 119 -24.46 0.36 19.79
C TRP A 119 -23.44 1.51 19.83
N ASN A 120 -22.90 1.92 18.73
CA ASN A 120 -21.95 3.03 18.56
C ASN A 120 -20.79 3.06 19.59
N PHE A 121 -20.12 1.93 19.78
CA PHE A 121 -18.91 1.86 20.62
C PHE A 121 -17.72 2.45 19.87
N ILE A 122 -17.34 3.69 20.16
CA ILE A 122 -16.32 4.44 19.43
C ILE A 122 -14.98 3.67 19.37
N ASP A 123 -14.47 3.20 20.51
CA ASP A 123 -13.22 2.43 20.58
C ASP A 123 -13.28 1.12 19.78
N LYS A 124 -14.41 0.42 19.81
CA LYS A 124 -14.60 -0.84 19.09
C LYS A 124 -14.81 -0.63 17.61
N LYS A 125 -15.54 0.44 17.23
CA LYS A 125 -15.73 0.82 15.81
C LYS A 125 -14.40 1.08 15.12
N VAL A 126 -13.54 1.92 15.70
CA VAL A 126 -12.22 2.19 15.17
C VAL A 126 -11.46 0.90 14.93
N LYS A 127 -11.40 0.03 15.97
CA LYS A 127 -10.65 -1.23 15.89
C LYS A 127 -11.22 -2.22 14.89
N ILE A 128 -12.54 -2.36 14.81
CA ILE A 128 -13.21 -3.27 13.87
C ILE A 128 -13.01 -2.76 12.43
N TYR A 129 -13.20 -1.46 12.18
CA TYR A 129 -12.99 -0.92 10.84
C TYR A 129 -11.53 -0.98 10.40
N GLU A 130 -10.57 -0.75 11.31
CA GLU A 130 -9.15 -0.98 11.02
C GLU A 130 -8.87 -2.42 10.60
N LEU A 131 -9.38 -3.42 11.36
CA LEU A 131 -9.19 -4.84 11.05
C LEU A 131 -9.86 -5.24 9.74
N LEU A 132 -11.03 -4.71 9.43
CA LEU A 132 -11.68 -4.93 8.13
C LEU A 132 -10.83 -4.35 6.99
N GLY A 133 -10.29 -3.15 7.17
CA GLY A 133 -9.33 -2.58 6.21
C GLY A 133 -8.11 -3.48 6.02
N ASP A 134 -7.53 -4.01 7.09
CA ASP A 134 -6.38 -4.92 7.05
C ASP A 134 -6.71 -6.24 6.32
N ILE A 135 -7.91 -6.78 6.49
CA ILE A 135 -8.37 -7.99 5.78
C ILE A 135 -8.48 -7.68 4.27
N PHE A 136 -9.14 -6.58 3.90
CA PHE A 136 -9.29 -6.24 2.48
C PHE A 136 -7.98 -5.82 1.82
N TYR A 137 -7.04 -5.21 2.55
CA TYR A 137 -5.66 -5.02 2.10
C TYR A 137 -5.02 -6.34 1.68
N ASN A 138 -5.10 -7.37 2.53
CA ASN A 138 -4.54 -8.69 2.24
C ASN A 138 -5.31 -9.44 1.15
N ALA A 139 -6.62 -9.21 1.02
CA ALA A 139 -7.46 -9.70 -0.08
C ALA A 139 -7.20 -8.96 -1.41
N LYS A 140 -6.40 -7.90 -1.40
CA LYS A 140 -6.14 -7.00 -2.55
C LYS A 140 -7.41 -6.31 -3.08
N ASP A 141 -8.43 -6.16 -2.25
CA ASP A 141 -9.62 -5.36 -2.55
C ASP A 141 -9.39 -3.91 -2.12
N LEU A 142 -8.74 -3.15 -3.00
CA LEU A 142 -8.31 -1.78 -2.74
C LEU A 142 -9.47 -0.82 -2.45
N ASN A 143 -10.67 -1.11 -2.97
CA ASN A 143 -11.85 -0.26 -2.76
C ASN A 143 -12.42 -0.44 -1.35
N ARG A 144 -12.63 -1.69 -0.90
CA ARG A 144 -13.12 -1.97 0.45
C ARG A 144 -12.06 -1.64 1.52
N GLU A 145 -10.78 -1.85 1.22
CA GLU A 145 -9.66 -1.41 2.06
C GLU A 145 -9.76 0.09 2.37
N TYR A 146 -9.82 0.93 1.32
CA TYR A 146 -9.94 2.38 1.46
C TYR A 146 -11.19 2.78 2.26
N TYR A 147 -12.34 2.18 1.94
CA TYR A 147 -13.62 2.45 2.59
C TYR A 147 -13.54 2.21 4.11
N TYR A 148 -12.99 1.09 4.54
CA TYR A 148 -12.93 0.77 5.96
C TYR A 148 -11.87 1.59 6.72
N TYR A 149 -10.73 1.90 6.10
CA TYR A 149 -9.76 2.79 6.75
C TYR A 149 -10.28 4.23 6.87
N ILE A 150 -11.04 4.75 5.90
CA ILE A 150 -11.71 6.06 6.02
C ILE A 150 -12.71 6.04 7.17
N LYS A 151 -13.56 5.02 7.26
CA LYS A 151 -14.50 4.87 8.38
C LYS A 151 -13.76 4.81 9.74
N ALA A 152 -12.67 4.06 9.82
CA ALA A 152 -11.86 4.00 11.03
C ALA A 152 -11.30 5.39 11.39
N LEU A 153 -10.79 6.12 10.41
CA LEU A 153 -10.24 7.45 10.59
C LEU A 153 -11.32 8.45 11.04
N GLU A 154 -12.48 8.48 10.40
CA GLU A 154 -13.61 9.36 10.76
C GLU A 154 -14.04 9.13 12.21
N VAL A 155 -14.32 7.88 12.58
CA VAL A 155 -14.73 7.54 13.98
C VAL A 155 -13.60 7.85 14.97
N SER A 156 -12.35 7.77 14.57
CA SER A 156 -11.21 8.06 15.44
C SER A 156 -11.20 9.49 15.98
N TYR A 157 -11.82 10.45 15.28
CA TYR A 157 -11.93 11.84 15.75
C TYR A 157 -12.97 12.01 16.85
N GLU A 158 -13.91 11.07 16.98
CA GLU A 158 -14.84 11.01 18.11
C GLU A 158 -14.19 10.38 19.36
N TYR A 159 -12.97 9.79 19.20
CA TYR A 159 -12.23 9.14 20.29
C TYR A 159 -11.11 10.07 20.81
N PRO A 160 -11.35 10.85 21.90
CA PRO A 160 -10.43 11.91 22.32
C PRO A 160 -9.04 11.41 22.73
N ASN A 161 -8.96 10.18 23.23
CA ASN A 161 -7.72 9.60 23.74
C ASN A 161 -7.01 8.70 22.73
N MET A 162 -7.46 8.66 21.49
CA MET A 162 -6.80 7.84 20.48
C MET A 162 -5.43 8.40 20.13
N LYS A 163 -4.42 7.60 20.39
CA LYS A 163 -3.03 7.87 20.00
C LYS A 163 -2.73 7.28 18.63
N GLU A 164 -1.65 7.80 18.04
CA GLU A 164 -1.09 7.24 16.79
C GLU A 164 -2.09 7.18 15.61
N ARG A 165 -3.08 8.11 15.57
CA ARG A 165 -4.04 8.22 14.46
C ARG A 165 -3.35 8.34 13.10
N TYR A 166 -2.14 8.89 13.06
CA TYR A 166 -1.31 8.96 11.87
C TYR A 166 -1.02 7.59 11.24
N LYS A 167 -1.08 6.49 12.00
CA LYS A 167 -0.92 5.15 11.44
C LYS A 167 -2.08 4.76 10.50
N LEU A 168 -3.31 5.15 10.82
CA LEU A 168 -4.47 4.97 9.93
C LEU A 168 -4.31 5.83 8.66
N ILE A 169 -3.85 7.08 8.83
CA ILE A 169 -3.60 7.96 7.68
C ILE A 169 -2.53 7.36 6.77
N LEU A 170 -1.47 6.75 7.33
CA LEU A 170 -0.43 6.10 6.55
C LEU A 170 -0.96 4.92 5.71
N LYS A 171 -1.88 4.13 6.26
CA LYS A 171 -2.55 3.04 5.53
C LYS A 171 -3.35 3.59 4.34
N LEU A 172 -4.07 4.70 4.51
CA LEU A 172 -4.77 5.40 3.44
C LEU A 172 -3.82 5.97 2.39
N VAL A 173 -2.71 6.58 2.79
CA VAL A 173 -1.67 7.07 1.88
C VAL A 173 -1.15 5.93 1.00
N TYR A 174 -0.86 4.78 1.60
CA TYR A 174 -0.40 3.61 0.85
C TYR A 174 -1.45 3.15 -0.20
N ASN A 175 -2.72 3.02 0.21
CA ASN A 175 -3.81 2.68 -0.71
C ASN A 175 -3.91 3.71 -1.86
N CYS A 176 -3.85 5.00 -1.55
CA CYS A 176 -3.88 6.06 -2.57
C CYS A 176 -2.72 5.96 -3.57
N ILE A 177 -1.50 5.64 -3.11
CA ILE A 177 -0.35 5.45 -4.01
C ILE A 177 -0.57 4.25 -4.93
N VAL A 178 -1.01 3.12 -4.39
CA VAL A 178 -1.27 1.89 -5.17
C VAL A 178 -2.40 2.09 -6.18
N THR A 179 -3.43 2.84 -5.82
CA THR A 179 -4.57 3.19 -6.71
C THR A 179 -4.30 4.39 -7.61
N LYS A 180 -3.05 4.87 -7.66
CA LYS A 180 -2.61 6.02 -8.49
C LYS A 180 -3.31 7.35 -8.15
N LYS A 181 -3.87 7.48 -6.96
CA LYS A 181 -4.49 8.72 -6.44
C LYS A 181 -3.44 9.61 -5.77
N TYR A 182 -2.39 9.97 -6.49
CA TYR A 182 -1.18 10.61 -5.94
C TYR A 182 -1.46 11.96 -5.27
N GLN A 183 -2.36 12.77 -5.82
CA GLN A 183 -2.74 14.06 -5.23
C GLN A 183 -3.42 13.88 -3.86
N GLU A 184 -4.23 12.85 -3.72
CA GLU A 184 -4.88 12.51 -2.45
C GLU A 184 -3.85 12.01 -1.42
N ALA A 185 -2.90 11.17 -1.85
CA ALA A 185 -1.80 10.72 -1.00
C ALA A 185 -1.00 11.91 -0.44
N ILE A 186 -0.68 12.91 -1.26
CA ILE A 186 0.03 14.13 -0.83
C ILE A 186 -0.79 14.88 0.22
N ARG A 187 -2.09 15.11 -0.02
CA ARG A 187 -2.97 15.81 0.94
C ARG A 187 -3.04 15.08 2.29
N LEU A 188 -3.14 13.76 2.27
CA LEU A 188 -3.15 12.94 3.48
C LEU A 188 -1.82 13.01 4.23
N CYS A 189 -0.68 13.05 3.52
CA CYS A 189 0.63 13.22 4.14
C CYS A 189 0.73 14.60 4.82
N ASP A 190 0.37 15.66 4.14
CA ASP A 190 0.39 17.02 4.68
C ASP A 190 -0.55 17.14 5.89
N PHE A 191 -1.74 16.55 5.78
CA PHE A 191 -2.70 16.50 6.88
C PHE A 191 -2.11 15.79 8.11
N ALA A 192 -1.45 14.63 7.93
CA ALA A 192 -0.84 13.91 9.05
C ALA A 192 0.27 14.73 9.72
N ILE A 193 1.15 15.36 8.93
CA ILE A 193 2.28 16.13 9.45
C ILE A 193 1.80 17.38 10.21
N THR A 194 0.73 18.03 9.74
CA THR A 194 0.27 19.32 10.29
C THR A 194 -0.71 19.17 11.46
N THR A 195 -1.48 18.09 11.54
CA THR A 195 -2.59 17.95 12.49
C THR A 195 -2.37 16.94 13.60
N GLN A 196 -1.41 16.00 13.46
CA GLN A 196 -1.17 14.97 14.47
C GLN A 196 -0.06 15.39 15.43
N GLU A 197 -0.44 15.79 16.65
CA GLU A 197 0.50 16.26 17.69
C GLU A 197 1.43 15.15 18.20
N ASP A 198 0.97 13.90 18.19
CA ASP A 198 1.70 12.73 18.69
C ASP A 198 2.56 12.02 17.61
N ILE A 199 2.66 12.62 16.42
CA ILE A 199 3.45 12.05 15.33
C ILE A 199 4.95 12.07 15.67
N THR A 200 5.61 10.91 15.55
CA THR A 200 7.04 10.81 15.81
C THR A 200 7.86 11.30 14.61
N GLU A 201 9.11 11.71 14.86
CA GLU A 201 10.04 12.17 13.81
C GLU A 201 10.17 11.13 12.69
N LYS A 202 10.32 9.85 13.03
CA LYS A 202 10.36 8.76 12.05
C LYS A 202 9.12 8.78 11.12
N TYR A 203 7.92 8.93 11.67
CA TYR A 203 6.71 8.96 10.84
C TYR A 203 6.58 10.24 10.01
N LYS A 204 7.06 11.38 10.51
CA LYS A 204 7.19 12.59 9.68
C LYS A 204 8.05 12.33 8.45
N GLY A 205 9.21 11.70 8.65
CA GLY A 205 10.09 11.29 7.56
C GLY A 205 9.43 10.34 6.57
N ILE A 206 8.66 9.36 7.06
CA ILE A 206 7.90 8.42 6.21
C ILE A 206 6.82 9.15 5.40
N PHE A 207 6.09 10.10 5.99
CA PHE A 207 5.09 10.90 5.26
C PHE A 207 5.76 11.78 4.19
N HIS A 208 6.88 12.43 4.49
CA HIS A 208 7.63 13.16 3.49
C HIS A 208 8.14 12.25 2.36
N PHE A 209 8.62 11.06 2.67
CA PHE A 209 9.01 10.08 1.65
C PHE A 209 7.81 9.68 0.76
N ASN A 210 6.64 9.44 1.32
CA ASN A 210 5.45 9.10 0.53
C ASN A 210 4.94 10.28 -0.33
N SER A 211 5.07 11.52 0.16
CA SER A 211 4.85 12.72 -0.66
C SER A 211 5.83 12.78 -1.82
N ALA A 212 7.12 12.56 -1.56
CA ALA A 212 8.16 12.50 -2.59
C ALA A 212 7.86 11.45 -3.66
N LEU A 213 7.48 10.24 -3.24
CA LEU A 213 7.10 9.15 -4.14
C LEU A 213 5.87 9.52 -4.99
N SER A 214 4.89 10.19 -4.39
CA SER A 214 3.69 10.65 -5.09
C SER A 214 4.03 11.73 -6.13
N TYR A 215 4.89 12.71 -5.78
CA TYR A 215 5.38 13.71 -6.73
C TYR A 215 6.22 13.10 -7.85
N TYR A 216 7.03 12.08 -7.55
CA TYR A 216 7.75 11.33 -8.58
C TYR A 216 6.80 10.70 -9.61
N TYR A 217 5.72 10.05 -9.18
CA TYR A 217 4.72 9.50 -10.10
C TYR A 217 3.96 10.58 -10.89
N LEU A 218 3.80 11.77 -10.33
CA LEU A 218 3.26 12.95 -11.01
C LEU A 218 4.29 13.63 -11.94
N LYS A 219 5.53 13.12 -12.00
CA LYS A 219 6.67 13.66 -12.74
C LYS A 219 7.11 15.07 -12.30
N ASP A 220 6.75 15.49 -11.10
CA ASP A 220 7.25 16.72 -10.46
C ASP A 220 8.48 16.38 -9.62
N TYR A 221 9.59 16.12 -10.31
CA TYR A 221 10.82 15.63 -9.70
C TYR A 221 11.46 16.66 -8.74
N ASN A 222 11.27 17.96 -8.99
CA ASN A 222 11.79 18.99 -8.11
C ASN A 222 11.10 18.95 -6.74
N LYS A 223 9.76 18.90 -6.70
CA LYS A 223 9.04 18.75 -5.44
C LYS A 223 9.33 17.41 -4.77
N ALA A 224 9.52 16.34 -5.54
CA ALA A 224 9.96 15.07 -4.98
C ALA A 224 11.29 15.22 -4.23
N LEU A 225 12.28 15.91 -4.82
CA LEU A 225 13.58 16.18 -4.20
C LEU A 225 13.45 17.06 -2.95
N ASP A 226 12.58 18.08 -2.94
CA ASP A 226 12.32 18.90 -1.77
C ASP A 226 11.80 18.04 -0.60
N HIS A 227 10.83 17.18 -0.85
CA HIS A 227 10.30 16.28 0.17
C HIS A 227 11.33 15.21 0.63
N ILE A 228 12.23 14.78 -0.25
CA ILE A 228 13.35 13.89 0.10
C ILE A 228 14.30 14.56 1.12
N ILE A 229 14.56 15.84 0.98
CA ILE A 229 15.37 16.61 1.94
C ILE A 229 14.74 16.53 3.34
N TYR A 230 13.43 16.75 3.45
CA TYR A 230 12.72 16.62 4.73
C TYR A 230 12.71 15.19 5.24
N ALA A 231 12.50 14.20 4.35
CA ALA A 231 12.55 12.78 4.76
C ALA A 231 13.91 12.44 5.38
N LYS A 232 15.02 12.86 4.77
CA LYS A 232 16.38 12.68 5.30
C LYS A 232 16.65 13.41 6.61
N PHE A 233 15.98 14.54 6.83
CA PHE A 233 16.10 15.29 8.08
C PHE A 233 15.46 14.53 9.25
N TYR A 234 14.32 13.89 9.03
CA TYR A 234 13.55 13.22 10.07
C TYR A 234 13.92 11.75 10.28
N ILE A 235 14.45 11.06 9.25
CA ILE A 235 14.86 9.65 9.35
C ILE A 235 16.25 9.56 9.94
N ALA A 236 16.40 8.74 10.99
CA ALA A 236 17.71 8.48 11.60
C ALA A 236 18.69 7.85 10.59
N PHE A 237 19.95 8.25 10.62
CA PHE A 237 20.96 7.81 9.65
C PHE A 237 21.22 6.30 9.70
N ASP A 238 21.01 5.67 10.83
CA ASP A 238 21.17 4.22 11.08
C ASP A 238 19.89 3.41 10.79
N ASP A 239 18.77 4.07 10.41
CA ASP A 239 17.61 3.38 9.85
C ASP A 239 17.88 3.03 8.37
N TYR A 240 18.76 2.05 8.17
CA TYR A 240 19.21 1.64 6.84
C TYR A 240 18.06 1.27 5.90
N ARG A 241 16.96 0.70 6.42
CA ARG A 241 15.80 0.34 5.60
C ARG A 241 15.16 1.56 4.95
N GLU A 242 14.84 2.58 5.72
CA GLU A 242 14.23 3.79 5.18
C GLU A 242 15.24 4.62 4.37
N MET A 243 16.51 4.64 4.81
CA MET A 243 17.57 5.37 4.09
C MET A 243 17.82 4.78 2.69
N ARG A 244 17.77 3.45 2.51
CA ARG A 244 17.90 2.82 1.19
C ARG A 244 16.78 3.26 0.25
N ARG A 245 15.53 3.26 0.71
CA ARG A 245 14.36 3.73 -0.07
C ARG A 245 14.52 5.18 -0.50
N ILE A 246 14.97 6.04 0.42
CA ILE A 246 15.19 7.47 0.16
C ILE A 246 16.29 7.67 -0.88
N LEU A 247 17.45 7.00 -0.72
CA LEU A 247 18.57 7.12 -1.67
C LEU A 247 18.22 6.61 -3.06
N LEU A 248 17.43 5.54 -3.15
CA LEU A 248 16.96 5.02 -4.43
C LEU A 248 16.07 6.05 -5.15
N LEU A 249 15.06 6.59 -4.46
CA LEU A 249 14.15 7.58 -5.03
C LEU A 249 14.87 8.87 -5.40
N GLU A 250 15.80 9.35 -4.55
CA GLU A 250 16.62 10.53 -4.81
C GLU A 250 17.49 10.34 -6.07
N GLY A 251 18.14 9.16 -6.17
CA GLY A 251 18.93 8.81 -7.36
C GLY A 251 18.09 8.81 -8.63
N ILE A 252 16.91 8.23 -8.59
CA ILE A 252 15.98 8.21 -9.73
C ILE A 252 15.54 9.63 -10.08
N CYS A 253 15.09 10.45 -9.12
CA CYS A 253 14.66 11.82 -9.38
C CYS A 253 15.79 12.67 -9.98
N ASN A 254 17.02 12.55 -9.45
CA ASN A 254 18.19 13.23 -10.00
C ASN A 254 18.47 12.80 -11.44
N SER A 255 18.34 11.51 -11.76
CA SER A 255 18.50 11.01 -13.13
C SER A 255 17.45 11.59 -14.08
N GLU A 256 16.20 11.68 -13.67
CA GLU A 256 15.10 12.22 -14.49
C GLU A 256 15.24 13.71 -14.82
N ILE A 257 15.94 14.48 -13.95
CA ILE A 257 16.28 15.89 -14.24
C ILE A 257 17.68 16.06 -14.84
N ASN A 258 18.30 14.97 -15.32
CA ASN A 258 19.65 14.94 -15.91
C ASN A 258 20.79 15.36 -14.95
N ASN A 259 20.57 15.38 -13.64
CA ASN A 259 21.62 15.53 -12.64
C ASN A 259 22.33 14.18 -12.41
N PHE A 260 23.02 13.69 -13.45
CA PHE A 260 23.63 12.34 -13.44
C PHE A 260 24.70 12.18 -12.36
N ASP A 261 25.46 13.21 -12.04
CA ASP A 261 26.47 13.13 -10.99
C ASP A 261 25.84 13.01 -9.61
N GLY A 262 24.72 13.70 -9.37
CA GLY A 262 23.90 13.54 -8.16
C GLY A 262 23.34 12.13 -8.05
N ALA A 263 22.74 11.63 -9.13
CA ALA A 263 22.19 10.29 -9.21
C ALA A 263 23.25 9.20 -8.94
N LEU A 264 24.41 9.29 -9.57
CA LEU A 264 25.50 8.33 -9.37
C LEU A 264 26.04 8.34 -7.93
N ARG A 265 26.15 9.52 -7.28
CA ARG A 265 26.52 9.61 -5.86
C ARG A 265 25.50 8.88 -4.98
N ASN A 266 24.22 9.05 -5.23
CA ASN A 266 23.15 8.42 -4.45
C ASN A 266 23.14 6.90 -4.64
N PHE A 267 23.23 6.38 -5.88
CA PHE A 267 23.28 4.94 -6.12
C PHE A 267 24.56 4.28 -5.56
N LYS A 268 25.72 4.95 -5.62
CA LYS A 268 26.96 4.46 -4.98
C LYS A 268 26.83 4.41 -3.47
N LYS A 269 26.20 5.44 -2.86
CA LYS A 269 25.93 5.44 -1.41
C LYS A 269 24.94 4.33 -1.05
N LEU A 270 23.88 4.14 -1.87
CA LEU A 270 22.92 3.04 -1.70
C LEU A 270 23.66 1.68 -1.72
N LEU A 271 24.49 1.42 -2.71
CA LEU A 271 25.28 0.18 -2.81
C LEU A 271 26.20 -0.04 -1.58
N SER A 272 26.67 1.02 -0.91
CA SER A 272 27.53 0.89 0.27
C SER A 272 26.76 0.52 1.56
N ILE A 273 25.43 0.54 1.55
CA ILE A 273 24.57 0.23 2.72
C ILE A 273 23.59 -0.93 2.46
N ILE A 274 23.59 -1.48 1.24
CA ILE A 274 22.82 -2.70 0.91
C ILE A 274 23.57 -3.90 1.53
N ASP A 275 22.79 -4.83 2.10
CA ASP A 275 23.34 -6.11 2.55
C ASP A 275 23.84 -6.93 1.35
N GLU A 276 25.02 -7.56 1.46
CA GLU A 276 25.60 -8.36 0.39
C GLU A 276 24.71 -9.52 -0.08
N ASN A 277 23.79 -9.96 0.76
CA ASN A 277 22.80 -10.99 0.43
C ASN A 277 21.54 -10.44 -0.26
N ASP A 278 21.35 -9.12 -0.27
CA ASP A 278 20.20 -8.48 -0.93
C ASP A 278 20.51 -8.20 -2.42
N ILE A 279 20.68 -9.32 -3.16
CA ILE A 279 21.12 -9.31 -4.56
C ILE A 279 20.14 -8.55 -5.45
N GLU A 280 18.84 -8.63 -5.16
CA GLU A 280 17.81 -7.95 -5.95
C GLU A 280 17.95 -6.41 -5.88
N GLU A 281 18.15 -5.86 -4.68
CA GLU A 281 18.33 -4.43 -4.48
C GLU A 281 19.66 -3.91 -5.09
N MET A 282 20.71 -4.74 -5.03
CA MET A 282 21.98 -4.45 -5.71
C MET A 282 21.80 -4.40 -7.23
N CYS A 283 21.12 -5.38 -7.82
CA CYS A 283 20.83 -5.40 -9.25
C CYS A 283 20.00 -4.19 -9.69
N LEU A 284 18.99 -3.78 -8.93
CA LEU A 284 18.21 -2.57 -9.21
C LEU A 284 19.09 -1.32 -9.21
N SER A 285 20.04 -1.22 -8.27
CA SER A 285 20.99 -0.11 -8.23
C SER A 285 21.90 -0.10 -9.45
N TYR A 286 22.43 -1.26 -9.87
CA TYR A 286 23.23 -1.39 -11.08
C TYR A 286 22.44 -1.06 -12.35
N ILE A 287 21.18 -1.45 -12.46
CA ILE A 287 20.30 -1.09 -13.59
C ILE A 287 20.17 0.43 -13.72
N ASN A 288 19.97 1.14 -12.62
CA ASN A 288 19.86 2.59 -12.65
C ASN A 288 21.20 3.27 -13.01
N ILE A 289 22.32 2.79 -12.51
CA ILE A 289 23.66 3.28 -12.86
C ILE A 289 23.95 3.02 -14.36
N LEU A 290 23.63 1.82 -14.82
CA LEU A 290 23.81 1.42 -16.22
C LEU A 290 23.03 2.34 -17.17
N ARG A 291 21.77 2.65 -16.84
CA ARG A 291 20.92 3.57 -17.63
C ARG A 291 21.59 4.94 -17.74
N ILE A 292 22.14 5.48 -16.66
CA ILE A 292 22.86 6.77 -16.70
C ILE A 292 24.05 6.73 -17.63
N PHE A 293 24.85 5.64 -17.63
CA PHE A 293 26.00 5.53 -18.51
C PHE A 293 25.61 5.33 -19.98
N VAL A 294 24.47 4.67 -20.25
CA VAL A 294 23.89 4.62 -21.59
C VAL A 294 23.47 6.02 -22.06
N ASP A 295 22.78 6.79 -21.20
CA ASP A 295 22.32 8.15 -21.51
C ASP A 295 23.51 9.12 -21.71
N LYS A 296 24.65 8.89 -21.03
CA LYS A 296 25.89 9.66 -21.18
C LYS A 296 26.80 9.16 -22.33
N ASP A 297 26.41 8.07 -23.00
CA ASP A 297 27.22 7.39 -24.04
C ASP A 297 28.63 6.97 -23.58
N GLU A 298 28.76 6.57 -22.29
CA GLU A 298 30.00 6.09 -21.69
C GLU A 298 30.19 4.57 -21.88
N LYS A 299 30.51 4.12 -23.07
CA LYS A 299 30.52 2.71 -23.51
C LYS A 299 31.34 1.78 -22.59
N GLU A 300 32.50 2.20 -22.11
CA GLU A 300 33.36 1.40 -21.23
C GLU A 300 32.66 1.13 -19.87
N LYS A 301 31.99 2.15 -19.32
CA LYS A 301 31.22 2.02 -18.09
C LYS A 301 29.96 1.17 -18.28
N VAL A 302 29.32 1.29 -19.43
CA VAL A 302 28.20 0.42 -19.80
C VAL A 302 28.63 -1.04 -19.76
N ILE A 303 29.75 -1.40 -20.38
CA ILE A 303 30.29 -2.77 -20.39
C ILE A 303 30.62 -3.23 -18.94
N GLU A 304 31.27 -2.39 -18.12
CA GLU A 304 31.60 -2.71 -16.74
C GLU A 304 30.36 -3.11 -15.92
N TYR A 305 29.32 -2.26 -15.94
CA TYR A 305 28.12 -2.51 -15.13
C TYR A 305 27.21 -3.58 -15.73
N HIS A 306 27.22 -3.76 -17.05
CA HIS A 306 26.56 -4.86 -17.73
C HIS A 306 27.12 -6.21 -17.27
N ASN A 307 28.45 -6.36 -17.24
CA ASN A 307 29.10 -7.58 -16.77
C ASN A 307 28.76 -7.91 -15.31
N LYS A 308 28.64 -6.90 -14.45
CA LYS A 308 28.17 -7.09 -13.07
C LYS A 308 26.73 -7.64 -13.04
N LEU A 309 25.82 -7.10 -13.86
CA LEU A 309 24.45 -7.62 -13.95
C LEU A 309 24.41 -9.07 -14.43
N ILE A 310 25.19 -9.42 -15.43
CA ILE A 310 25.29 -10.81 -15.94
C ILE A 310 25.78 -11.77 -14.84
N GLU A 311 26.74 -11.35 -14.02
CA GLU A 311 27.26 -12.15 -12.92
C GLU A 311 26.21 -12.43 -11.84
N TYR A 312 25.34 -11.45 -11.54
CA TYR A 312 24.30 -11.58 -10.51
C TYR A 312 23.03 -12.26 -11.02
N LEU A 313 22.77 -12.24 -12.33
CA LEU A 313 21.55 -12.81 -12.93
C LEU A 313 21.22 -14.25 -12.48
N PRO A 314 22.19 -15.20 -12.39
CA PRO A 314 21.90 -16.55 -11.94
C PRO A 314 21.54 -16.68 -10.45
N LYS A 315 21.83 -15.63 -9.65
CA LYS A 315 21.66 -15.60 -8.19
C LYS A 315 20.30 -15.03 -7.77
N VAL A 316 19.57 -14.39 -8.70
CA VAL A 316 18.24 -13.81 -8.45
C VAL A 316 17.17 -14.90 -8.58
N ASP A 317 16.09 -14.79 -7.79
CA ASP A 317 14.95 -15.70 -7.91
C ASP A 317 14.36 -15.66 -9.32
N LYS A 318 14.34 -16.83 -9.97
CA LYS A 318 13.93 -16.99 -11.38
C LYS A 318 12.49 -16.56 -11.64
N HIS A 319 11.62 -16.57 -10.63
CA HIS A 319 10.21 -16.22 -10.75
C HIS A 319 9.88 -14.86 -10.13
N SER A 320 10.89 -14.07 -9.79
CA SER A 320 10.72 -12.72 -9.26
C SER A 320 10.43 -11.71 -10.37
N TYR A 321 9.56 -10.75 -10.06
CA TYR A 321 9.36 -9.57 -10.91
C TYR A 321 10.68 -8.80 -11.16
N TYR A 322 11.61 -8.81 -10.20
CA TYR A 322 12.93 -8.20 -10.34
C TYR A 322 13.76 -8.86 -11.44
N THR A 323 13.67 -10.18 -11.60
CA THR A 323 14.36 -10.91 -12.67
C THR A 323 13.88 -10.46 -14.06
N VAL A 324 12.59 -10.18 -14.21
CA VAL A 324 12.05 -9.60 -15.45
C VAL A 324 12.68 -8.24 -15.76
N GLN A 325 12.78 -7.37 -14.76
CA GLN A 325 13.39 -6.04 -14.93
C GLN A 325 14.88 -6.15 -15.28
N LEU A 326 15.57 -7.07 -14.63
CA LEU A 326 16.99 -7.34 -14.89
C LEU A 326 17.21 -7.85 -16.32
N LEU A 327 16.46 -8.86 -16.76
CA LEU A 327 16.53 -9.40 -18.13
C LEU A 327 16.25 -8.31 -19.19
N LEU A 328 15.23 -7.47 -18.96
CA LEU A 328 14.90 -6.38 -19.88
C LEU A 328 16.01 -5.31 -19.94
N SER A 329 16.66 -5.02 -18.81
CA SER A 329 17.79 -4.10 -18.77
C SER A 329 19.00 -4.66 -19.51
N VAL A 330 19.30 -5.94 -19.29
CA VAL A 330 20.37 -6.65 -20.00
C VAL A 330 20.10 -6.64 -21.52
N ALA A 331 18.87 -6.94 -21.94
CA ALA A 331 18.47 -6.88 -23.35
C ALA A 331 18.75 -5.49 -23.96
N ARG A 332 18.28 -4.42 -23.31
CA ARG A 332 18.50 -3.05 -23.79
C ARG A 332 19.97 -2.68 -23.90
N THR A 333 20.79 -3.19 -22.99
CA THR A 333 22.23 -2.95 -23.08
C THR A 333 22.86 -3.64 -24.27
N TYR A 334 22.43 -4.87 -24.59
CA TYR A 334 22.88 -5.54 -25.83
C TYR A 334 22.48 -4.76 -27.10
N LYS A 335 21.25 -4.19 -27.12
CA LYS A 335 20.82 -3.30 -28.19
C LYS A 335 21.77 -2.09 -28.34
N TYR A 336 22.08 -1.42 -27.21
CA TYR A 336 23.01 -0.28 -27.17
C TYR A 336 24.41 -0.68 -27.67
N LEU A 337 24.89 -1.88 -27.34
CA LEU A 337 26.19 -2.39 -27.78
C LEU A 337 26.21 -2.93 -29.22
N GLY A 338 25.06 -2.96 -29.90
CA GLY A 338 24.92 -3.44 -31.27
C GLY A 338 24.91 -4.97 -31.42
N ASN A 339 24.69 -5.72 -30.35
CA ASN A 339 24.59 -7.18 -30.35
C ASN A 339 23.13 -7.61 -30.49
N ASN A 340 22.64 -7.72 -31.71
CA ASN A 340 21.23 -8.03 -31.98
C ASN A 340 20.84 -9.48 -31.59
N ASP A 341 21.74 -10.45 -31.71
CA ASP A 341 21.44 -11.84 -31.34
C ASP A 341 21.18 -11.98 -29.86
N SER A 342 22.05 -11.42 -29.01
CA SER A 342 21.84 -11.42 -27.57
C SER A 342 20.65 -10.54 -27.18
N TYR A 343 20.38 -9.45 -27.88
CA TYR A 343 19.20 -8.61 -27.65
C TYR A 343 17.90 -9.41 -27.85
N GLU A 344 17.80 -10.15 -28.97
CA GLU A 344 16.66 -11.03 -29.26
C GLU A 344 16.52 -12.11 -28.16
N GLU A 345 17.62 -12.82 -27.86
CA GLU A 345 17.62 -13.89 -26.84
C GLU A 345 17.07 -13.40 -25.50
N TYR A 346 17.56 -12.27 -25.00
CA TYR A 346 17.14 -11.74 -23.69
C TYR A 346 15.74 -11.15 -23.72
N LEU A 347 15.26 -10.62 -24.84
CA LEU A 347 13.86 -10.22 -25.00
C LEU A 347 12.91 -11.42 -24.95
N VAL A 348 13.26 -12.52 -25.62
CA VAL A 348 12.48 -13.77 -25.57
C VAL A 348 12.43 -14.32 -24.16
N LYS A 349 13.57 -14.36 -23.44
CA LYS A 349 13.61 -14.76 -22.02
C LYS A 349 12.71 -13.86 -21.15
N THR A 350 12.78 -12.53 -21.35
CA THR A 350 11.95 -11.55 -20.62
C THR A 350 10.47 -11.79 -20.88
N MET A 351 10.08 -11.95 -22.13
CA MET A 351 8.70 -12.19 -22.55
C MET A 351 8.16 -13.49 -21.96
N THR A 352 8.92 -14.59 -22.06
CA THR A 352 8.51 -15.90 -21.56
C THR A 352 8.31 -15.86 -20.05
N LEU A 353 9.28 -15.34 -19.30
CA LEU A 353 9.16 -15.24 -17.85
C LEU A 353 8.00 -14.30 -17.44
N SER A 354 7.84 -13.16 -18.11
CA SER A 354 6.74 -12.24 -17.84
C SER A 354 5.37 -12.90 -18.02
N TYR A 355 5.24 -13.77 -19.03
CA TYR A 355 4.03 -14.56 -19.28
C TYR A 355 3.78 -15.56 -18.14
N GLU A 356 4.81 -16.30 -17.73
CA GLU A 356 4.72 -17.32 -16.67
C GLU A 356 4.30 -16.75 -15.30
N ILE A 357 4.79 -15.55 -14.96
CA ILE A 357 4.47 -14.90 -13.67
C ILE A 357 3.32 -13.90 -13.75
N ASN A 358 2.59 -13.84 -14.88
CA ASN A 358 1.50 -12.91 -15.14
C ASN A 358 1.88 -11.43 -14.99
N ALA A 359 3.10 -11.05 -15.41
CA ALA A 359 3.59 -9.67 -15.42
C ALA A 359 3.20 -8.96 -16.74
N GLU A 360 1.91 -8.66 -16.92
CA GLU A 360 1.30 -8.18 -18.16
C GLU A 360 2.04 -7.01 -18.82
N ASN A 361 2.38 -5.97 -18.05
CA ASN A 361 3.10 -4.79 -18.56
C ASN A 361 4.49 -5.15 -19.13
N SER A 362 5.22 -6.03 -18.49
CA SER A 362 6.54 -6.46 -18.94
C SER A 362 6.46 -7.40 -20.14
N PHE A 363 5.43 -8.26 -20.17
CA PHE A 363 5.11 -9.10 -21.31
C PHE A 363 4.82 -8.24 -22.55
N SER A 364 3.87 -7.30 -22.47
CA SER A 364 3.51 -6.41 -23.56
C SER A 364 4.71 -5.59 -24.07
N LYS A 365 5.54 -5.11 -23.13
CA LYS A 365 6.73 -4.33 -23.48
C LYS A 365 7.79 -5.15 -24.21
N SER A 366 8.11 -6.35 -23.73
CA SER A 366 9.08 -7.23 -24.38
C SER A 366 8.58 -7.74 -25.74
N LEU A 367 7.28 -8.10 -25.83
CA LEU A 367 6.64 -8.47 -27.08
C LEU A 367 6.67 -7.33 -28.10
N SER A 368 6.37 -6.09 -27.67
CA SER A 368 6.43 -4.91 -28.51
C SER A 368 7.84 -4.67 -29.07
N LEU A 369 8.89 -4.86 -28.27
CA LEU A 369 10.28 -4.70 -28.69
C LEU A 369 10.74 -5.81 -29.64
N LEU A 370 10.28 -7.05 -29.45
CA LEU A 370 10.53 -8.16 -30.38
C LEU A 370 9.86 -7.91 -31.73
N LEU A 371 8.61 -7.42 -31.72
CA LEU A 371 7.93 -7.07 -32.97
C LEU A 371 8.66 -5.97 -33.75
N ASP A 372 9.16 -4.93 -33.05
CA ASP A 372 9.96 -3.91 -33.70
C ASP A 372 11.19 -4.53 -34.37
N LEU A 373 11.93 -5.37 -33.62
CA LEU A 373 13.13 -6.02 -34.17
C LEU A 373 12.80 -6.89 -35.38
N TYR A 374 11.76 -7.70 -35.35
CA TYR A 374 11.40 -8.62 -36.43
C TYR A 374 10.83 -7.89 -37.65
N ILE A 375 10.04 -6.81 -37.43
CA ILE A 375 9.50 -6.01 -38.53
C ILE A 375 10.63 -5.20 -39.20
N GLU A 376 11.55 -4.60 -38.45
CA GLU A 376 12.72 -3.89 -38.98
C GLU A 376 13.65 -4.79 -39.81
N ASN A 377 13.75 -6.07 -39.44
CA ASN A 377 14.56 -7.06 -40.16
C ASN A 377 13.78 -7.84 -41.23
N GLU A 378 12.50 -7.51 -41.46
CA GLU A 378 11.59 -8.24 -42.37
C GLU A 378 11.42 -9.73 -42.05
N GLU A 379 11.62 -10.12 -40.78
CA GLU A 379 11.52 -11.52 -40.31
C GLU A 379 10.05 -11.88 -39.98
N TYR A 380 9.16 -11.75 -40.94
CA TYR A 380 7.70 -11.89 -40.77
C TYR A 380 7.26 -13.27 -40.33
N GLU A 381 8.00 -14.32 -40.61
CA GLU A 381 7.71 -15.68 -40.12
C GLU A 381 7.77 -15.75 -38.58
N LYS A 382 8.76 -15.04 -37.99
CA LYS A 382 8.85 -14.94 -36.51
C LYS A 382 7.66 -14.16 -35.93
N VAL A 383 7.21 -13.11 -36.61
CA VAL A 383 6.01 -12.33 -36.20
C VAL A 383 4.76 -13.21 -36.22
N ASP A 384 4.54 -13.98 -37.30
CA ASP A 384 3.41 -14.91 -37.44
C ASP A 384 3.39 -16.00 -36.33
N ASN A 385 4.56 -16.50 -35.99
CA ASN A 385 4.71 -17.49 -34.91
C ASN A 385 4.34 -16.88 -33.53
N LEU A 386 4.75 -15.62 -33.27
CA LEU A 386 4.35 -14.92 -32.05
C LEU A 386 2.83 -14.68 -32.01
N LEU A 387 2.24 -14.23 -33.14
CA LEU A 387 0.80 -14.04 -33.23
C LEU A 387 0.02 -15.31 -32.91
N LYS A 388 0.37 -16.42 -33.59
CA LYS A 388 -0.27 -17.73 -33.37
C LYS A 388 -0.18 -18.18 -31.93
N LYS A 389 0.98 -17.98 -31.29
CA LYS A 389 1.23 -18.41 -29.92
C LYS A 389 0.45 -17.60 -28.88
N TYR A 390 0.33 -16.30 -29.07
CA TYR A 390 -0.21 -15.36 -28.08
C TYR A 390 -1.50 -14.66 -28.51
N GLU A 391 -2.15 -15.09 -29.61
CA GLU A 391 -3.38 -14.51 -30.15
C GLU A 391 -4.47 -14.31 -29.08
N LYS A 392 -4.76 -15.36 -28.31
CA LYS A 392 -5.75 -15.30 -27.23
C LYS A 392 -5.42 -14.27 -26.15
N ASN A 393 -4.15 -14.11 -25.83
CA ASN A 393 -3.69 -13.12 -24.85
C ASN A 393 -3.80 -11.71 -25.42
N ILE A 394 -3.43 -11.51 -26.69
CA ILE A 394 -3.50 -10.22 -27.38
C ILE A 394 -4.95 -9.75 -27.51
N ILE A 395 -5.86 -10.67 -27.85
CA ILE A 395 -7.28 -10.37 -27.99
C ILE A 395 -7.95 -10.22 -26.60
N ASN A 396 -7.53 -10.93 -25.56
CA ASN A 396 -8.17 -10.92 -24.23
C ASN A 396 -7.63 -9.87 -23.26
N CYS A 397 -6.50 -9.26 -23.53
CA CYS A 397 -5.93 -8.22 -22.68
C CYS A 397 -6.66 -6.88 -22.82
N ASN A 398 -6.65 -6.09 -21.74
CA ASN A 398 -7.19 -4.74 -21.71
C ASN A 398 -6.60 -3.90 -22.86
N ILE A 399 -7.44 -3.41 -23.77
CA ILE A 399 -7.04 -2.74 -25.01
C ILE A 399 -6.08 -1.57 -24.76
N ASN A 400 -6.24 -0.85 -23.66
CA ASN A 400 -5.42 0.32 -23.32
C ASN A 400 -3.94 -0.01 -23.09
N GLU A 401 -3.60 -1.23 -22.61
CA GLU A 401 -2.20 -1.60 -22.32
C GLU A 401 -1.51 -2.31 -23.49
N ASN A 402 -2.28 -2.97 -24.37
CA ASN A 402 -1.76 -3.75 -25.51
C ASN A 402 -2.02 -3.12 -26.89
N PHE A 403 -2.63 -1.95 -26.94
CA PHE A 403 -2.96 -1.29 -28.21
C PHE A 403 -1.77 -1.17 -29.16
N ALA A 404 -0.60 -0.78 -28.64
CA ALA A 404 0.61 -0.68 -29.46
C ALA A 404 1.07 -2.03 -30.05
N VAL A 405 0.97 -3.11 -29.26
CA VAL A 405 1.31 -4.48 -29.70
C VAL A 405 0.36 -4.92 -30.82
N THR A 406 -0.92 -4.71 -30.62
CA THR A 406 -1.96 -5.05 -31.60
C THR A 406 -1.76 -4.32 -32.93
N LEU A 407 -1.49 -3.01 -32.89
CA LEU A 407 -1.21 -2.22 -34.09
C LEU A 407 0.03 -2.72 -34.83
N LYS A 408 1.07 -3.17 -34.13
CA LYS A 408 2.29 -3.74 -34.76
C LYS A 408 1.99 -5.05 -35.47
N PHE A 409 1.16 -5.92 -34.88
CA PHE A 409 0.71 -7.13 -35.58
C PHE A 409 -0.10 -6.81 -36.83
N ILE A 410 -1.07 -5.91 -36.72
CA ILE A 410 -1.87 -5.47 -37.89
C ILE A 410 -0.97 -4.88 -38.96
N HIS A 411 -0.04 -4.02 -38.58
CA HIS A 411 0.95 -3.44 -39.50
C HIS A 411 1.78 -4.52 -40.20
N SER A 412 2.30 -5.50 -39.46
CA SER A 412 3.05 -6.63 -40.03
C SER A 412 2.23 -7.43 -41.05
N LEU A 413 0.94 -7.73 -40.72
CA LEU A 413 0.05 -8.46 -41.63
C LEU A 413 -0.23 -7.67 -42.93
N ILE A 414 -0.37 -6.34 -42.82
CA ILE A 414 -0.54 -5.46 -44.02
C ILE A 414 0.75 -5.47 -44.86
N CYS A 415 1.93 -5.37 -44.25
CA CYS A 415 3.22 -5.45 -44.97
C CYS A 415 3.39 -6.76 -45.73
N GLN A 416 2.83 -7.86 -45.19
CA GLN A 416 2.84 -9.17 -45.85
C GLN A 416 1.69 -9.34 -46.88
N ASN A 417 0.89 -8.33 -47.17
CA ASN A 417 -0.34 -8.39 -48.01
C ASN A 417 -1.42 -9.38 -47.45
N LYS A 418 -1.38 -9.72 -46.15
CA LYS A 418 -2.36 -10.58 -45.49
C LYS A 418 -3.58 -9.76 -44.99
N ASN A 419 -4.22 -9.03 -45.89
CA ASN A 419 -5.30 -8.09 -45.54
C ASN A 419 -6.51 -8.77 -44.93
N TRP A 420 -6.79 -10.02 -45.22
CA TRP A 420 -7.88 -10.77 -44.64
C TRP A 420 -7.62 -11.03 -43.14
N ASP A 421 -6.41 -11.47 -42.79
CA ASP A 421 -6.02 -11.76 -41.41
C ASP A 421 -5.94 -10.47 -40.59
N ALA A 422 -5.49 -9.36 -41.18
CA ALA A 422 -5.51 -8.04 -40.54
C ALA A 422 -6.95 -7.59 -40.22
N ASN A 423 -7.89 -7.74 -41.17
CA ASN A 423 -9.30 -7.41 -40.98
C ASN A 423 -9.97 -8.33 -39.94
N TYR A 424 -9.61 -9.61 -39.91
CA TYR A 424 -10.11 -10.54 -38.88
C TYR A 424 -9.67 -10.09 -37.48
N LEU A 425 -8.41 -9.76 -37.29
CA LEU A 425 -7.88 -9.29 -36.02
C LEU A 425 -8.56 -7.99 -35.56
N ILE A 426 -8.74 -7.04 -36.45
CA ILE A 426 -9.46 -5.77 -36.17
C ILE A 426 -10.89 -6.06 -35.71
N LYS A 427 -11.65 -6.90 -36.43
CA LYS A 427 -13.03 -7.24 -36.09
C LYS A 427 -13.12 -7.93 -34.72
N SER A 428 -12.23 -8.88 -34.45
CA SER A 428 -12.18 -9.60 -33.17
C SER A 428 -11.94 -8.67 -31.96
N ILE A 429 -11.28 -7.53 -32.18
CA ILE A 429 -11.05 -6.51 -31.15
C ILE A 429 -12.28 -5.62 -30.97
N LEU A 430 -12.88 -5.15 -32.07
CA LEU A 430 -14.06 -4.28 -32.06
C LEU A 430 -15.28 -4.98 -31.43
N GLU A 431 -15.50 -6.26 -31.72
CA GLU A 431 -16.60 -7.06 -31.16
C GLU A 431 -16.52 -7.20 -29.61
N LYS A 432 -15.36 -6.94 -29.00
CA LYS A 432 -15.18 -6.96 -27.53
C LYS A 432 -15.39 -5.60 -26.86
N GLU A 433 -15.30 -4.50 -27.60
CA GLU A 433 -15.62 -3.17 -27.05
C GLU A 433 -17.13 -2.90 -26.94
N GLU A 434 -17.95 -3.71 -27.61
CA GLU A 434 -19.43 -3.58 -27.56
C GLU A 434 -20.09 -4.38 -26.41
N ILE A 435 -19.30 -5.06 -25.57
CA ILE A 435 -19.74 -5.81 -24.38
C ILE A 435 -19.20 -5.12 -23.11
#